data_5eb4478e13db938cec37c6a5dac32f77
#
_entry.id   5eb4478e13db938cec37c6a5dac32f77
#
_cell.length_a   1.000
_cell.length_b   1.000
_cell.length_c   1.000
_cell.angle_alpha   90.00
_cell.angle_beta   90.00
_cell.angle_gamma   90.00
#
_symmetry.space_group_name_H-M   'P 1'
#
loop_
_entity.id
_entity.type
_entity.pdbx_description
1 polymer ?
#
loop_
_entity_poly.entity_id
_entity_poly.type
_entity_poly.pdbx_seq_one_letter_code
_entity_poly.pdbx_strand_id
1 'polypeptide(L)'
;WFRYYDLLVAEAITTSGQLSIRWIERAVNGYLNDLLKTSGQDYVIASDTDSIYVSFDALVSKVFDEGTETQKIIRFLDDAAREKIEPFIEKSYQSLHEYVNSYEQKMEMSREVIADKGIWTAKKRYILNVWDNEGVKYKEPQLKIMGIEAVKSSTPAPCRQKIKEGLKIIMNGDEKELNTFIQDFRKEFMSLPPEDIAYPRSVNGLSKFADSNQMFAKGAPIHCKGAILYNHLVRKNKLSNKYPYIQEGDKIKFINLKQPNIYQCSSISFMTKLPKELDFHKIVDYDVQFEKSFVEPLNFILTKINWLVDRSYGTQGTLEDFFN
;
A
#
# COMPACT_ATOMS: atom_id res chain seq x y z
N TRP A 1 -20.86 -18.66 -13.01
CA TRP A 1 -20.04 -19.79 -13.50
C TRP A 1 -19.59 -19.49 -14.93
N PHE A 2 -18.25 -19.66 -15.19
CA PHE A 2 -17.73 -19.51 -16.55
C PHE A 2 -18.17 -20.73 -17.40
N ARG A 3 -18.64 -20.50 -18.62
CA ARG A 3 -19.22 -21.55 -19.49
C ARG A 3 -18.24 -22.69 -19.78
N TYR A 4 -16.96 -22.39 -19.89
CA TYR A 4 -15.89 -23.35 -20.21
C TYR A 4 -15.00 -23.62 -18.98
N TYR A 5 -15.60 -23.66 -17.79
CA TYR A 5 -14.88 -23.95 -16.56
C TYR A 5 -14.29 -25.37 -16.62
N ASP A 6 -12.99 -25.44 -16.51
CA ASP A 6 -12.22 -26.68 -16.35
C ASP A 6 -11.08 -26.43 -15.35
N LEU A 7 -11.07 -27.18 -14.26
CA LEU A 7 -10.07 -27.01 -13.18
C LEU A 7 -8.68 -27.45 -13.64
N LEU A 8 -8.58 -28.51 -14.45
CA LEU A 8 -7.30 -29.01 -14.94
C LEU A 8 -6.65 -28.01 -15.92
N VAL A 9 -7.44 -27.37 -16.77
CA VAL A 9 -6.95 -26.29 -17.65
C VAL A 9 -6.46 -25.10 -16.83
N ALA A 10 -7.21 -24.68 -15.80
CA ALA A 10 -6.81 -23.59 -14.92
C ALA A 10 -5.51 -23.91 -14.15
N GLU A 11 -5.36 -25.14 -13.68
CA GLU A 11 -4.13 -25.62 -13.05
C GLU A 11 -2.96 -25.66 -14.02
N ALA A 12 -3.16 -26.16 -15.24
CA ALA A 12 -2.13 -26.20 -16.27
C ALA A 12 -1.62 -24.80 -16.63
N ILE A 13 -2.50 -23.80 -16.76
CA ILE A 13 -2.13 -22.41 -17.03
C ILE A 13 -1.24 -21.87 -15.88
N THR A 14 -1.64 -22.08 -14.63
CA THR A 14 -0.90 -21.55 -13.49
C THR A 14 0.44 -22.24 -13.26
N THR A 15 0.50 -23.56 -13.46
CA THR A 15 1.76 -24.33 -13.33
C THR A 15 2.73 -24.04 -14.47
N SER A 16 2.24 -23.85 -15.68
CA SER A 16 3.07 -23.40 -16.82
C SER A 16 3.65 -22.01 -16.58
N GLY A 17 2.85 -21.07 -16.06
CA GLY A 17 3.35 -19.75 -15.67
C GLY A 17 4.42 -19.83 -14.59
N GLN A 18 4.26 -20.67 -13.57
CA GLN A 18 5.27 -20.89 -12.53
C GLN A 18 6.57 -21.49 -13.10
N LEU A 19 6.47 -22.43 -14.05
CA LEU A 19 7.63 -23.00 -14.72
C LEU A 19 8.36 -21.92 -15.52
N SER A 20 7.64 -21.15 -16.32
CA SER A 20 8.19 -20.11 -17.19
C SER A 20 8.95 -19.04 -16.40
N ILE A 21 8.36 -18.50 -15.32
CA ILE A 21 9.00 -17.43 -14.54
C ILE A 21 10.25 -17.94 -13.79
N ARG A 22 10.21 -19.16 -13.23
CA ARG A 22 11.39 -19.78 -12.58
C ARG A 22 12.50 -20.13 -13.57
N TRP A 23 12.14 -20.50 -14.79
CA TRP A 23 13.11 -20.75 -15.86
C TRP A 23 13.88 -19.49 -16.20
N ILE A 24 13.18 -18.38 -16.42
CA ILE A 24 13.79 -17.08 -16.73
C ILE A 24 14.60 -16.55 -15.55
N GLU A 25 14.12 -16.65 -14.32
CA GLU A 25 14.84 -16.26 -13.11
C GLU A 25 16.20 -16.94 -13.05
N ARG A 26 16.26 -18.26 -13.23
CA ARG A 26 17.53 -19.03 -13.23
C ARG A 26 18.43 -18.65 -14.40
N ALA A 27 17.86 -18.50 -15.59
CA ALA A 27 18.60 -18.16 -16.78
C ALA A 27 19.26 -16.77 -16.65
N VAL A 28 18.50 -15.76 -16.21
CA VAL A 28 18.98 -14.38 -16.03
C VAL A 28 20.03 -14.30 -14.93
N ASN A 29 19.85 -15.00 -13.79
CA ASN A 29 20.85 -15.08 -12.74
C ASN A 29 22.15 -15.72 -13.25
N GLY A 30 22.07 -16.81 -14.00
CA GLY A 30 23.24 -17.44 -14.63
C GLY A 30 23.96 -16.49 -15.57
N TYR A 31 23.22 -15.86 -16.48
CA TYR A 31 23.78 -14.92 -17.45
C TYR A 31 24.51 -13.73 -16.78
N LEU A 32 23.91 -13.15 -15.74
CA LEU A 32 24.52 -12.02 -15.03
C LEU A 32 25.73 -12.45 -14.19
N ASN A 33 25.72 -13.64 -13.60
CA ASN A 33 26.91 -14.19 -12.93
C ASN A 33 28.08 -14.36 -13.91
N ASP A 34 27.81 -14.89 -15.10
CA ASP A 34 28.86 -15.05 -16.14
C ASP A 34 29.37 -13.70 -16.64
N LEU A 35 28.47 -12.76 -16.91
CA LEU A 35 28.82 -11.40 -17.39
C LEU A 35 29.63 -10.61 -16.35
N LEU A 36 29.23 -10.68 -15.09
CA LEU A 36 29.85 -9.91 -14.00
C LEU A 36 31.01 -10.65 -13.32
N LYS A 37 31.32 -11.89 -13.77
CA LYS A 37 32.37 -12.73 -13.18
C LYS A 37 32.13 -12.98 -11.67
N THR A 38 30.89 -13.24 -11.30
CA THR A 38 30.46 -13.62 -9.95
C THR A 38 30.01 -15.09 -9.95
N SER A 39 29.76 -15.66 -8.79
CA SER A 39 29.30 -17.04 -8.66
C SER A 39 28.21 -17.12 -7.59
N GLY A 40 27.04 -17.65 -7.97
CA GLY A 40 25.94 -17.86 -7.04
C GLY A 40 25.30 -16.57 -6.50
N GLN A 41 25.54 -15.42 -7.14
CA GLN A 41 24.88 -14.17 -6.80
C GLN A 41 23.47 -14.17 -7.35
N ASP A 42 22.51 -13.79 -6.51
CA ASP A 42 21.12 -13.62 -6.90
C ASP A 42 20.86 -12.17 -7.33
N TYR A 43 20.70 -11.96 -8.63
CA TYR A 43 20.41 -10.65 -9.23
C TYR A 43 18.91 -10.44 -9.44
N VAL A 44 18.13 -11.52 -9.56
CA VAL A 44 16.66 -11.45 -9.62
C VAL A 44 16.12 -11.39 -8.21
N ILE A 45 15.92 -10.19 -7.70
CA ILE A 45 15.55 -9.91 -6.31
C ILE A 45 14.07 -10.16 -5.98
N ALA A 46 13.21 -10.19 -7.00
CA ALA A 46 11.78 -10.51 -6.86
C ALA A 46 11.21 -10.97 -8.20
N SER A 47 10.11 -11.73 -8.14
CA SER A 47 9.28 -12.11 -9.29
C SER A 47 7.80 -12.03 -8.94
N ASP A 48 6.97 -11.68 -9.90
CA ASP A 48 5.51 -11.67 -9.74
C ASP A 48 4.81 -12.13 -11.02
N THR A 49 4.23 -13.31 -10.96
CA THR A 49 3.41 -13.94 -12.01
C THR A 49 4.16 -14.07 -13.37
N ASP A 50 4.38 -12.99 -14.06
CA ASP A 50 4.95 -12.87 -15.41
C ASP A 50 6.07 -11.82 -15.51
N SER A 51 6.52 -11.26 -14.39
CA SER A 51 7.58 -10.27 -14.33
C SER A 51 8.69 -10.65 -13.35
N ILE A 52 9.92 -10.21 -13.65
CA ILE A 52 11.08 -10.29 -12.76
C ILE A 52 11.62 -8.90 -12.46
N TYR A 53 12.19 -8.74 -11.28
CA TYR A 53 12.86 -7.52 -10.83
C TYR A 53 14.35 -7.84 -10.66
N VAL A 54 15.18 -7.16 -11.45
CA VAL A 54 16.62 -7.43 -11.53
C VAL A 54 17.38 -6.26 -10.94
N SER A 55 18.30 -6.52 -9.98
CA SER A 55 19.25 -5.53 -9.48
C SER A 55 20.44 -5.44 -10.44
N PHE A 56 20.71 -4.23 -10.92
CA PHE A 56 21.87 -3.91 -11.75
C PHE A 56 22.94 -3.11 -11.01
N ASP A 57 22.87 -3.02 -9.67
CA ASP A 57 23.84 -2.25 -8.87
C ASP A 57 25.28 -2.64 -9.15
N ALA A 58 25.57 -3.94 -9.21
CA ALA A 58 26.91 -4.45 -9.52
C ALA A 58 27.38 -4.10 -10.94
N LEU A 59 26.47 -4.04 -11.91
CA LEU A 59 26.78 -3.62 -13.28
C LEU A 59 27.05 -2.12 -13.35
N VAL A 60 26.17 -1.33 -12.75
CA VAL A 60 26.28 0.14 -12.71
C VAL A 60 27.57 0.56 -12.02
N SER A 61 27.91 -0.02 -10.88
CA SER A 61 29.16 0.27 -10.13
C SER A 61 30.45 -0.12 -10.88
N LYS A 62 30.34 -1.06 -11.82
CA LYS A 62 31.51 -1.41 -12.68
C LYS A 62 31.70 -0.47 -13.87
N VAL A 63 30.65 0.17 -14.33
CA VAL A 63 30.62 0.98 -15.56
C VAL A 63 30.70 2.47 -15.28
N PHE A 64 30.18 2.90 -14.14
CA PHE A 64 30.04 4.32 -13.79
C PHE A 64 30.69 4.65 -12.46
N ASP A 65 31.28 5.82 -12.38
CA ASP A 65 31.80 6.41 -11.15
C ASP A 65 30.68 7.00 -10.31
N GLU A 66 30.92 7.12 -8.99
CA GLU A 66 30.01 7.81 -8.08
C GLU A 66 29.76 9.25 -8.54
N GLY A 67 28.50 9.67 -8.51
CA GLY A 67 28.08 11.00 -8.97
C GLY A 67 27.78 11.12 -10.45
N THR A 68 27.85 10.01 -11.22
CA THR A 68 27.39 10.03 -12.62
C THR A 68 25.92 10.42 -12.71
N GLU A 69 25.60 11.27 -13.68
CA GLU A 69 24.22 11.73 -13.94
C GLU A 69 23.26 10.57 -14.14
N THR A 70 22.18 10.54 -13.36
CA THR A 70 21.18 9.45 -13.36
C THR A 70 20.61 9.18 -14.76
N GLN A 71 20.34 10.21 -15.55
CA GLN A 71 19.82 10.05 -16.90
C GLN A 71 20.78 9.28 -17.84
N LYS A 72 22.08 9.39 -17.61
CA LYS A 72 23.09 8.64 -18.37
C LYS A 72 23.04 7.15 -18.00
N ILE A 73 22.89 6.84 -16.72
CA ILE A 73 22.72 5.47 -16.22
C ILE A 73 21.44 4.86 -16.77
N ILE A 74 20.31 5.60 -16.74
CA ILE A 74 19.03 5.13 -17.27
C ILE A 74 19.12 4.78 -18.76
N ARG A 75 19.77 5.63 -19.58
CA ARG A 75 19.97 5.33 -21.01
C ARG A 75 20.79 4.07 -21.22
N PHE A 76 21.86 3.92 -20.47
CA PHE A 76 22.72 2.72 -20.53
C PHE A 76 21.92 1.45 -20.15
N LEU A 77 21.13 1.50 -19.09
CA LEU A 77 20.30 0.36 -18.66
C LEU A 77 19.19 0.04 -19.67
N ASP A 78 18.59 1.04 -20.28
CA ASP A 78 17.62 0.88 -21.35
C ASP A 78 18.22 0.18 -22.57
N ASP A 79 19.41 0.64 -23.02
CA ASP A 79 20.13 0.04 -24.12
C ASP A 79 20.61 -1.38 -23.78
N ALA A 80 21.13 -1.61 -22.58
CA ALA A 80 21.55 -2.92 -22.11
C ALA A 80 20.39 -3.92 -22.02
N ALA A 81 19.22 -3.47 -21.56
CA ALA A 81 18.02 -4.29 -21.54
C ALA A 81 17.64 -4.72 -22.96
N ARG A 82 17.46 -3.76 -23.87
CA ARG A 82 17.02 -4.00 -25.25
C ARG A 82 18.03 -4.81 -26.08
N GLU A 83 19.34 -4.54 -25.93
CA GLU A 83 20.34 -5.15 -26.81
C GLU A 83 20.92 -6.45 -26.27
N LYS A 84 20.83 -6.71 -24.99
CA LYS A 84 21.46 -7.87 -24.34
C LYS A 84 20.49 -8.74 -23.56
N ILE A 85 19.68 -8.15 -22.68
CA ILE A 85 18.85 -8.92 -21.75
C ILE A 85 17.63 -9.50 -22.46
N GLU A 86 16.86 -8.67 -23.19
CA GLU A 86 15.66 -9.13 -23.92
C GLU A 86 15.99 -10.22 -24.97
N PRO A 87 17.02 -10.09 -25.83
CA PRO A 87 17.40 -11.16 -26.73
C PRO A 87 17.89 -12.43 -26.02
N PHE A 88 18.50 -12.32 -24.85
CA PHE A 88 18.87 -13.47 -24.03
C PHE A 88 17.62 -14.17 -23.46
N ILE A 89 16.65 -13.41 -22.97
CA ILE A 89 15.38 -13.94 -22.46
C ILE A 89 14.60 -14.66 -23.59
N GLU A 90 14.57 -14.08 -24.80
CA GLU A 90 13.95 -14.70 -25.96
C GLU A 90 14.56 -16.07 -26.27
N LYS A 91 15.89 -16.17 -26.30
CA LYS A 91 16.60 -17.45 -26.46
C LYS A 91 16.28 -18.43 -25.33
N SER A 92 16.16 -17.94 -24.11
CA SER A 92 15.81 -18.77 -22.96
C SER A 92 14.38 -19.32 -23.06
N TYR A 93 13.43 -18.54 -23.56
CA TYR A 93 12.08 -19.00 -23.85
C TYR A 93 12.05 -20.00 -25.02
N GLN A 94 12.88 -19.82 -26.03
CA GLN A 94 13.04 -20.80 -27.10
C GLN A 94 13.56 -22.14 -26.55
N SER A 95 14.53 -22.12 -25.64
CA SER A 95 15.02 -23.33 -24.98
C SER A 95 13.97 -23.98 -24.08
N LEU A 96 13.13 -23.19 -23.42
CA LEU A 96 12.00 -23.71 -22.66
C LEU A 96 10.96 -24.38 -23.57
N HIS A 97 10.63 -23.73 -24.69
CA HIS A 97 9.72 -24.27 -25.72
C HIS A 97 10.18 -25.64 -26.18
N GLU A 98 11.46 -25.79 -26.52
CA GLU A 98 12.05 -27.06 -26.93
C GLU A 98 12.01 -28.11 -25.81
N TYR A 99 12.34 -27.71 -24.59
CA TYR A 99 12.35 -28.58 -23.41
C TYR A 99 10.96 -29.16 -23.09
N VAL A 100 9.90 -28.34 -23.16
CA VAL A 100 8.51 -28.79 -22.89
C VAL A 100 7.80 -29.31 -24.14
N ASN A 101 8.43 -29.26 -25.30
CA ASN A 101 7.87 -29.66 -26.60
C ASN A 101 6.50 -29.00 -26.84
N SER A 102 6.38 -27.69 -26.62
CA SER A 102 5.18 -26.94 -26.84
C SER A 102 4.91 -26.75 -28.33
N TYR A 103 3.64 -26.49 -28.70
CA TYR A 103 3.25 -26.33 -30.10
C TYR A 103 3.92 -25.14 -30.79
N GLU A 104 4.03 -24.01 -30.05
CA GLU A 104 4.59 -22.76 -30.57
C GLU A 104 5.17 -21.94 -29.41
N GLN A 105 6.32 -21.27 -29.65
CA GLN A 105 6.88 -20.29 -28.71
C GLN A 105 6.14 -18.95 -28.88
N LYS A 106 5.46 -18.48 -27.81
CA LYS A 106 4.70 -17.22 -27.77
C LYS A 106 5.02 -16.36 -26.54
N MET A 107 6.00 -16.80 -25.74
CA MET A 107 6.39 -16.05 -24.53
C MET A 107 7.29 -14.90 -24.91
N GLU A 108 6.94 -13.69 -24.49
CA GLU A 108 7.73 -12.48 -24.65
C GLU A 108 7.88 -11.80 -23.28
N MET A 109 9.02 -11.21 -23.03
CA MET A 109 9.27 -10.39 -21.86
C MET A 109 10.13 -9.21 -22.27
N SER A 110 9.60 -8.01 -22.14
CA SER A 110 10.29 -6.75 -22.42
C SER A 110 10.47 -5.92 -21.17
N ARG A 111 11.39 -4.95 -21.21
CA ARG A 111 11.65 -4.03 -20.12
C ARG A 111 10.47 -3.09 -19.93
N GLU A 112 9.85 -3.15 -18.75
CA GLU A 112 8.73 -2.28 -18.38
C GLU A 112 9.24 -1.02 -17.64
N VAL A 113 10.04 -1.21 -16.59
CA VAL A 113 10.40 -0.11 -15.67
C VAL A 113 11.92 -0.09 -15.42
N ILE A 114 12.49 1.13 -15.32
CA ILE A 114 13.79 1.37 -14.71
C ILE A 114 13.59 2.26 -13.49
N ALA A 115 14.03 1.78 -12.33
CA ALA A 115 13.94 2.47 -11.05
C ALA A 115 15.32 2.48 -10.37
N ASP A 116 15.62 3.54 -9.62
CA ASP A 116 16.87 3.62 -8.85
C ASP A 116 16.72 3.03 -7.44
N LYS A 117 15.49 2.96 -6.92
CA LYS A 117 15.20 2.41 -5.59
C LYS A 117 13.89 1.62 -5.60
N GLY A 118 13.83 0.57 -4.77
CA GLY A 118 12.63 -0.21 -4.56
C GLY A 118 12.52 -0.74 -3.14
N ILE A 119 11.31 -0.76 -2.58
CA ILE A 119 10.99 -1.32 -1.28
C ILE A 119 9.90 -2.35 -1.44
N TRP A 120 10.19 -3.62 -1.14
CA TRP A 120 9.20 -4.71 -1.11
C TRP A 120 8.79 -4.98 0.33
N THR A 121 7.54 -4.69 0.65
CA THR A 121 7.02 -4.90 2.01
C THR A 121 6.43 -6.29 2.22
N ALA A 122 5.92 -6.89 1.16
CA ALA A 122 5.40 -8.25 1.12
C ALA A 122 5.18 -8.70 -0.34
N LYS A 123 4.79 -9.94 -0.56
CA LYS A 123 4.36 -10.44 -1.88
C LYS A 123 3.29 -9.52 -2.47
N LYS A 124 3.48 -9.06 -3.71
CA LYS A 124 2.60 -8.12 -4.43
C LYS A 124 2.42 -6.75 -3.76
N ARG A 125 3.34 -6.35 -2.88
CA ARG A 125 3.31 -5.06 -2.17
C ARG A 125 4.68 -4.41 -2.24
N TYR A 126 4.82 -3.43 -3.14
CA TYR A 126 6.09 -2.75 -3.35
C TYR A 126 5.92 -1.28 -3.76
N ILE A 127 7.00 -0.55 -3.64
CA ILE A 127 7.12 0.85 -4.03
C ILE A 127 8.41 0.98 -4.83
N LEU A 128 8.34 1.55 -6.03
CA LEU A 128 9.49 1.84 -6.88
C LEU A 128 9.60 3.34 -7.15
N ASN A 129 10.83 3.83 -7.18
CA ASN A 129 11.16 5.19 -7.59
C ASN A 129 11.56 5.16 -9.07
N VAL A 130 10.60 5.39 -9.96
CA VAL A 130 10.68 5.08 -11.39
C VAL A 130 11.20 6.27 -12.18
N TRP A 131 12.22 6.05 -12.99
CA TRP A 131 12.80 7.01 -13.92
C TRP A 131 12.38 6.79 -15.37
N ASP A 132 12.05 5.56 -15.75
CA ASP A 132 11.54 5.20 -17.06
C ASP A 132 10.44 4.16 -16.92
N ASN A 133 9.32 4.37 -17.59
CA ASN A 133 8.21 3.44 -17.65
C ASN A 133 7.83 3.22 -19.12
N GLU A 134 8.10 2.02 -19.63
CA GLU A 134 7.81 1.63 -21.01
C GLU A 134 8.40 2.60 -22.07
N GLY A 135 9.60 3.12 -21.84
CA GLY A 135 10.26 4.11 -22.73
C GLY A 135 9.92 5.56 -22.46
N VAL A 136 8.97 5.85 -21.58
CA VAL A 136 8.66 7.21 -21.12
C VAL A 136 9.62 7.60 -20.00
N LYS A 137 10.60 8.45 -20.34
CA LYS A 137 11.63 8.93 -19.41
C LYS A 137 11.13 10.14 -18.62
N TYR A 138 11.25 10.09 -17.30
CA TYR A 138 10.86 11.17 -16.41
C TYR A 138 12.06 12.09 -16.10
N LYS A 139 11.79 13.40 -15.96
CA LYS A 139 12.80 14.39 -15.49
C LYS A 139 13.08 14.21 -14.00
N GLU A 140 12.05 13.89 -13.25
CA GLU A 140 12.09 13.55 -11.82
C GLU A 140 11.41 12.19 -11.61
N PRO A 141 11.88 11.36 -10.69
CA PRO A 141 11.33 10.03 -10.52
C PRO A 141 9.87 10.06 -10.07
N GLN A 142 9.10 9.11 -10.55
CA GLN A 142 7.71 8.92 -10.19
C GLN A 142 7.54 7.67 -9.33
N LEU A 143 6.69 7.73 -8.31
CA LEU A 143 6.40 6.58 -7.48
C LEU A 143 5.42 5.61 -8.16
N LYS A 144 5.85 4.38 -8.40
CA LYS A 144 4.98 3.25 -8.75
C LYS A 144 4.68 2.47 -7.46
N ILE A 145 3.42 2.52 -7.01
CA ILE A 145 2.99 1.94 -5.73
C ILE A 145 2.01 0.81 -6.01
N MET A 146 2.35 -0.41 -5.62
CA MET A 146 1.54 -1.60 -5.84
C MET A 146 1.15 -2.28 -4.53
N GLY A 147 -0.13 -2.67 -4.43
CA GLY A 147 -0.64 -3.47 -3.31
C GLY A 147 -0.62 -2.81 -1.92
N ILE A 148 -0.11 -1.59 -1.79
CA ILE A 148 -0.04 -0.88 -0.51
C ILE A 148 -1.42 -0.37 -0.10
N GLU A 149 -1.92 -0.84 1.04
CA GLU A 149 -3.28 -0.51 1.49
C GLU A 149 -3.45 0.97 1.85
N ALA A 150 -2.39 1.60 2.32
CA ALA A 150 -2.37 2.99 2.72
C ALA A 150 -2.81 3.98 1.63
N VAL A 151 -2.64 3.61 0.35
CA VAL A 151 -3.04 4.45 -0.79
C VAL A 151 -4.38 4.05 -1.41
N LYS A 152 -5.10 3.09 -0.83
CA LYS A 152 -6.44 2.67 -1.28
C LYS A 152 -7.53 3.67 -0.88
N SER A 153 -8.66 3.60 -1.56
CA SER A 153 -9.84 4.44 -1.29
C SER A 153 -10.44 4.24 0.12
N SER A 154 -10.09 3.15 0.80
CA SER A 154 -10.50 2.87 2.19
C SER A 154 -9.75 3.69 3.24
N THR A 155 -8.67 4.37 2.88
CA THR A 155 -7.93 5.30 3.72
C THR A 155 -8.50 6.71 3.53
N PRO A 156 -8.67 7.52 4.59
CA PRO A 156 -9.12 8.91 4.47
C PRO A 156 -8.28 9.71 3.47
N ALA A 157 -8.92 10.57 2.67
CA ALA A 157 -8.25 11.27 1.57
C ALA A 157 -7.02 12.11 2.00
N PRO A 158 -7.07 12.91 3.08
CA PRO A 158 -5.89 13.63 3.56
C PRO A 158 -4.74 12.70 3.95
N CYS A 159 -5.03 11.62 4.69
CA CYS A 159 -4.01 10.64 5.08
C CYS A 159 -3.39 9.96 3.85
N ARG A 160 -4.21 9.56 2.86
CA ARG A 160 -3.74 8.92 1.63
C ARG A 160 -2.81 9.82 0.83
N GLN A 161 -3.12 11.12 0.75
CA GLN A 161 -2.26 12.10 0.09
C GLN A 161 -0.94 12.26 0.85
N LYS A 162 -1.00 12.47 2.16
CA LYS A 162 0.20 12.64 3.00
C LYS A 162 1.06 11.38 3.07
N ILE A 163 0.47 10.18 3.01
CA ILE A 163 1.25 8.94 2.88
C ILE A 163 2.04 8.95 1.57
N LYS A 164 1.45 9.36 0.44
CA LYS A 164 2.19 9.45 -0.82
C LYS A 164 3.32 10.48 -0.78
N GLU A 165 3.12 11.62 -0.11
CA GLU A 165 4.17 12.61 0.14
C GLU A 165 5.28 12.03 1.03
N GLY A 166 4.93 11.35 2.13
CA GLY A 166 5.87 10.64 2.99
C GLY A 166 6.67 9.57 2.26
N LEU A 167 6.04 8.82 1.34
CA LEU A 167 6.76 7.84 0.50
C LEU A 167 7.79 8.49 -0.42
N LYS A 168 7.56 9.72 -0.90
CA LYS A 168 8.58 10.47 -1.66
C LYS A 168 9.78 10.81 -0.79
N ILE A 169 9.54 11.21 0.47
CA ILE A 169 10.60 11.50 1.43
C ILE A 169 11.38 10.21 1.74
N ILE A 170 10.69 9.07 1.95
CA ILE A 170 11.34 7.77 2.17
C ILE A 170 12.27 7.39 1.01
N MET A 171 11.88 7.70 -0.22
CA MET A 171 12.68 7.36 -1.39
C MET A 171 13.84 8.33 -1.65
N ASN A 172 13.72 9.61 -1.29
CA ASN A 172 14.69 10.64 -1.71
C ASN A 172 15.32 11.44 -0.58
N GLY A 173 14.73 11.41 0.61
CA GLY A 173 15.16 12.12 1.82
C GLY A 173 15.76 11.20 2.89
N ASP A 174 15.64 11.63 4.12
CA ASP A 174 16.14 10.92 5.30
C ASP A 174 15.07 10.75 6.40
N GLU A 175 15.42 9.97 7.44
CA GLU A 175 14.54 9.66 8.58
C GLU A 175 14.13 10.92 9.37
N LYS A 176 15.03 11.90 9.49
CA LYS A 176 14.78 13.14 10.22
C LYS A 176 13.77 14.02 9.50
N GLU A 177 13.93 14.15 8.18
CA GLU A 177 12.97 14.88 7.32
C GLU A 177 11.59 14.26 7.42
N LEU A 178 11.51 12.92 7.35
CA LEU A 178 10.24 12.21 7.49
C LEU A 178 9.60 12.43 8.86
N ASN A 179 10.35 12.36 9.94
CA ASN A 179 9.83 12.59 11.28
C ASN A 179 9.31 14.03 11.46
N THR A 180 10.00 15.02 10.91
CA THR A 180 9.52 16.41 10.87
C THR A 180 8.20 16.52 10.10
N PHE A 181 8.12 15.90 8.93
CA PHE A 181 6.91 15.85 8.11
C PHE A 181 5.72 15.20 8.86
N ILE A 182 5.95 14.10 9.58
CA ILE A 182 4.93 13.42 10.38
C ILE A 182 4.39 14.34 11.49
N GLN A 183 5.29 15.06 12.20
CA GLN A 183 4.91 15.98 13.26
C GLN A 183 4.10 17.17 12.73
N ASP A 184 4.47 17.73 11.57
CA ASP A 184 3.74 18.83 10.97
C ASP A 184 2.37 18.40 10.46
N PHE A 185 2.28 17.23 9.83
CA PHE A 185 0.97 16.70 9.45
C PHE A 185 0.09 16.39 10.66
N ARG A 186 0.65 15.95 11.78
CA ARG A 186 -0.14 15.76 13.00
C ARG A 186 -0.82 17.06 13.45
N LYS A 187 -0.10 18.20 13.45
CA LYS A 187 -0.67 19.51 13.79
C LYS A 187 -1.84 19.87 12.85
N GLU A 188 -1.63 19.68 11.55
CA GLU A 188 -2.67 19.87 10.53
C GLU A 188 -3.87 18.94 10.78
N PHE A 189 -3.62 17.65 10.99
CA PHE A 189 -4.65 16.61 11.19
C PHE A 189 -5.57 16.90 12.36
N MET A 190 -5.05 17.40 13.48
CA MET A 190 -5.83 17.75 14.68
C MET A 190 -6.84 18.87 14.43
N SER A 191 -6.67 19.66 13.36
CA SER A 191 -7.58 20.74 12.95
C SER A 191 -8.61 20.32 11.91
N LEU A 192 -8.46 19.15 11.30
CA LEU A 192 -9.35 18.68 10.25
C LEU A 192 -10.73 18.29 10.79
N PRO A 193 -11.82 18.52 10.03
CA PRO A 193 -13.14 18.05 10.40
C PRO A 193 -13.17 16.50 10.52
N PRO A 194 -13.96 15.94 11.46
CA PRO A 194 -14.11 14.50 11.60
C PRO A 194 -14.50 13.78 10.31
N GLU A 195 -15.26 14.43 9.46
CA GLU A 195 -15.72 13.90 8.18
C GLU A 195 -14.59 13.65 7.19
N ASP A 196 -13.50 14.42 7.26
CA ASP A 196 -12.37 14.32 6.34
C ASP A 196 -11.37 13.25 6.76
N ILE A 197 -11.30 12.96 8.05
CA ILE A 197 -10.40 11.96 8.64
C ILE A 197 -11.05 10.61 8.93
N ALA A 198 -12.37 10.51 8.75
CA ALA A 198 -13.12 9.27 8.94
C ALA A 198 -12.88 8.24 7.83
N TYR A 199 -12.88 6.96 8.19
CA TYR A 199 -12.68 5.86 7.25
C TYR A 199 -13.93 5.60 6.40
N PRO A 200 -13.85 5.63 5.07
CA PRO A 200 -14.94 5.16 4.21
C PRO A 200 -15.04 3.63 4.25
N ARG A 201 -16.25 3.10 4.42
CA ARG A 201 -16.55 1.66 4.41
C ARG A 201 -17.96 1.42 3.88
N SER A 202 -18.20 0.19 3.37
CA SER A 202 -19.55 -0.31 3.13
C SER A 202 -20.02 -1.10 4.35
N VAL A 203 -21.28 -0.96 4.70
CA VAL A 203 -21.89 -1.69 5.83
C VAL A 203 -22.54 -2.95 5.32
N ASN A 204 -22.13 -4.10 5.85
CA ASN A 204 -22.73 -5.39 5.54
C ASN A 204 -23.01 -6.15 6.84
N GLY A 205 -24.18 -6.77 6.94
CA GLY A 205 -24.59 -7.57 8.09
C GLY A 205 -25.14 -6.77 9.26
N LEU A 206 -25.72 -5.58 9.05
CA LEU A 206 -26.31 -4.78 10.13
C LEU A 206 -27.32 -5.57 10.95
N SER A 207 -28.24 -6.28 10.32
CA SER A 207 -29.26 -7.10 10.99
C SER A 207 -28.64 -8.25 11.79
N LYS A 208 -27.56 -8.84 11.27
CA LYS A 208 -26.80 -9.92 11.94
C LYS A 208 -26.11 -9.45 13.21
N PHE A 209 -25.65 -8.20 13.23
CA PHE A 209 -24.86 -7.63 14.33
C PHE A 209 -25.69 -6.78 15.31
N ALA A 210 -26.97 -6.51 15.01
CA ALA A 210 -27.87 -5.89 15.96
C ALA A 210 -28.33 -6.91 16.99
N ASP A 211 -28.31 -6.54 18.28
CA ASP A 211 -28.79 -7.36 19.38
C ASP A 211 -29.85 -6.57 20.19
N SER A 212 -30.98 -7.20 20.48
CA SER A 212 -32.06 -6.57 21.23
C SER A 212 -31.72 -6.28 22.70
N ASN A 213 -30.80 -7.08 23.27
CA ASN A 213 -30.45 -7.01 24.69
C ASN A 213 -29.18 -6.18 24.96
N GLN A 214 -28.20 -6.23 24.04
CA GLN A 214 -26.87 -5.63 24.24
C GLN A 214 -26.50 -4.59 23.17
N MET A 215 -27.46 -4.16 22.35
CA MET A 215 -27.27 -3.28 21.19
C MET A 215 -26.38 -3.89 20.09
N PHE A 216 -25.26 -4.56 20.43
CA PHE A 216 -24.32 -5.13 19.50
C PHE A 216 -24.10 -6.62 19.78
N ALA A 217 -24.15 -7.45 18.76
CA ALA A 217 -23.75 -8.84 18.85
C ALA A 217 -22.22 -8.97 19.08
N LYS A 218 -21.80 -10.04 19.77
CA LYS A 218 -20.38 -10.34 19.97
C LYS A 218 -19.68 -10.50 18.60
N GLY A 219 -18.51 -9.88 18.46
CA GLY A 219 -17.75 -9.93 17.19
C GLY A 219 -18.21 -8.99 16.09
N ALA A 220 -19.16 -8.10 16.36
CA ALA A 220 -19.58 -7.08 15.39
C ALA A 220 -18.41 -6.17 14.99
N PRO A 221 -18.19 -5.95 13.68
CA PRO A 221 -17.14 -5.03 13.19
C PRO A 221 -17.35 -3.61 13.73
N ILE A 222 -16.25 -2.89 13.95
CA ILE A 222 -16.25 -1.55 14.55
C ILE A 222 -17.19 -0.56 13.80
N HIS A 223 -17.16 -0.54 12.48
CA HIS A 223 -18.01 0.32 11.67
C HIS A 223 -19.49 -0.09 11.71
N CYS A 224 -19.81 -1.39 11.87
CA CYS A 224 -21.18 -1.87 12.07
C CYS A 224 -21.68 -1.46 13.46
N LYS A 225 -20.87 -1.56 14.51
CA LYS A 225 -21.22 -1.03 15.84
C LYS A 225 -21.56 0.46 15.78
N GLY A 226 -20.69 1.23 15.12
CA GLY A 226 -20.92 2.66 14.92
C GLY A 226 -22.21 2.97 14.14
N ALA A 227 -22.57 2.16 13.15
CA ALA A 227 -23.79 2.33 12.36
C ALA A 227 -25.06 1.99 13.16
N ILE A 228 -25.02 0.93 13.96
CA ILE A 228 -26.14 0.56 14.85
C ILE A 228 -26.35 1.64 15.91
N LEU A 229 -25.27 2.12 16.54
CA LEU A 229 -25.32 3.23 17.49
C LEU A 229 -25.91 4.49 16.87
N TYR A 230 -25.45 4.86 15.67
CA TYR A 230 -25.98 6.00 14.92
C TYR A 230 -27.48 5.87 14.69
N ASN A 231 -27.94 4.74 14.15
CA ASN A 231 -29.36 4.51 13.91
C ASN A 231 -30.20 4.57 15.18
N HIS A 232 -29.68 4.00 16.28
CA HIS A 232 -30.33 4.09 17.59
C HIS A 232 -30.51 5.55 18.06
N LEU A 233 -29.44 6.35 17.96
CA LEU A 233 -29.47 7.75 18.42
C LEU A 233 -30.29 8.65 17.51
N VAL A 234 -30.27 8.47 16.21
CA VAL A 234 -31.14 9.18 15.26
C VAL A 234 -32.62 8.93 15.59
N ARG A 235 -32.97 7.67 15.92
CA ARG A 235 -34.34 7.30 16.34
C ARG A 235 -34.71 7.92 17.70
N LYS A 236 -33.83 7.72 18.70
CA LYS A 236 -34.05 8.20 20.07
C LYS A 236 -34.27 9.72 20.14
N ASN A 237 -33.50 10.47 19.37
CA ASN A 237 -33.52 11.93 19.33
C ASN A 237 -34.50 12.49 18.27
N LYS A 238 -35.27 11.65 17.59
CA LYS A 238 -36.28 12.02 16.55
C LYS A 238 -35.64 12.84 15.40
N LEU A 239 -34.44 12.48 15.01
CA LEU A 239 -33.65 13.19 13.97
C LEU A 239 -33.80 12.60 12.56
N SER A 240 -34.72 11.63 12.35
CA SER A 240 -34.88 10.91 11.09
C SER A 240 -35.27 11.80 9.90
N ASN A 241 -35.90 12.95 10.15
CA ASN A 241 -36.23 13.93 9.11
C ASN A 241 -34.99 14.66 8.56
N LYS A 242 -33.91 14.71 9.35
CA LYS A 242 -32.68 15.42 9.00
C LYS A 242 -31.56 14.46 8.60
N TYR A 243 -31.51 13.30 9.19
CA TYR A 243 -30.46 12.30 9.01
C TYR A 243 -31.09 10.94 8.68
N PRO A 244 -30.80 10.38 7.47
CA PRO A 244 -31.30 9.08 7.08
C PRO A 244 -30.69 7.97 7.94
N TYR A 245 -31.45 6.89 8.14
CA TYR A 245 -30.90 5.68 8.74
C TYR A 245 -29.89 5.02 7.79
N ILE A 246 -28.81 4.49 8.36
CA ILE A 246 -27.86 3.66 7.64
C ILE A 246 -28.50 2.29 7.38
N GLN A 247 -28.45 1.84 6.12
CA GLN A 247 -29.04 0.58 5.67
C GLN A 247 -27.95 -0.42 5.23
N GLU A 248 -28.37 -1.65 5.00
CA GLU A 248 -27.52 -2.69 4.47
C GLU A 248 -26.96 -2.28 3.09
N GLY A 249 -25.66 -2.43 2.89
CA GLY A 249 -24.97 -2.07 1.64
C GLY A 249 -24.57 -0.60 1.52
N ASP A 250 -25.00 0.28 2.44
CA ASP A 250 -24.66 1.70 2.37
C ASP A 250 -23.16 1.95 2.49
N LYS A 251 -22.71 2.96 1.76
CA LYS A 251 -21.37 3.53 1.91
C LYS A 251 -21.39 4.57 3.02
N ILE A 252 -20.64 4.32 4.06
CA ILE A 252 -20.55 5.17 5.25
C ILE A 252 -19.12 5.64 5.49
N LYS A 253 -18.99 6.56 6.42
CA LYS A 253 -17.74 6.89 7.10
C LYS A 253 -17.83 6.51 8.56
N PHE A 254 -16.74 6.05 9.17
CA PHE A 254 -16.67 5.82 10.62
C PHE A 254 -15.41 6.44 11.22
N ILE A 255 -15.51 6.84 12.47
CA ILE A 255 -14.42 7.49 13.21
C ILE A 255 -14.31 6.91 14.61
N ASN A 256 -13.09 6.88 15.15
CA ASN A 256 -12.81 6.40 16.49
C ASN A 256 -13.26 7.42 17.54
N LEU A 257 -13.73 6.92 18.67
CA LEU A 257 -14.17 7.70 19.82
C LEU A 257 -13.29 7.42 21.03
N LYS A 258 -13.02 8.46 21.82
CA LYS A 258 -12.30 8.36 23.10
C LYS A 258 -13.00 7.38 24.04
N GLN A 259 -12.20 6.64 24.79
CA GLN A 259 -12.66 5.64 25.76
C GLN A 259 -12.11 5.99 27.17
N PRO A 260 -12.88 5.75 28.22
CA PRO A 260 -14.29 5.32 28.24
C PRO A 260 -15.25 6.44 27.81
N ASN A 261 -16.39 6.08 27.22
CA ASN A 261 -17.46 7.03 26.94
C ASN A 261 -18.85 6.47 27.32
N ILE A 262 -19.84 7.35 27.39
CA ILE A 262 -21.22 7.02 27.82
C ILE A 262 -21.93 6.02 26.91
N TYR A 263 -21.45 5.84 25.67
CA TYR A 263 -22.04 4.94 24.70
C TYR A 263 -21.42 3.54 24.73
N GLN A 264 -20.34 3.34 25.50
CA GLN A 264 -19.56 2.10 25.56
C GLN A 264 -19.20 1.56 24.15
N CYS A 265 -19.01 2.47 23.19
CA CYS A 265 -18.69 2.17 21.81
C CYS A 265 -17.46 2.96 21.38
N SER A 266 -16.50 2.27 20.77
CA SER A 266 -15.22 2.84 20.34
C SER A 266 -15.28 3.59 19.00
N SER A 267 -16.49 3.64 18.37
CA SER A 267 -16.64 4.33 17.09
C SER A 267 -18.06 4.81 16.87
N ILE A 268 -18.22 5.78 15.98
CA ILE A 268 -19.49 6.21 15.42
C ILE A 268 -19.40 6.21 13.89
N SER A 269 -20.46 5.77 13.23
CA SER A 269 -20.59 5.82 11.77
C SER A 269 -21.62 6.86 11.36
N PHE A 270 -21.47 7.39 10.15
CA PHE A 270 -22.39 8.38 9.57
C PHE A 270 -22.31 8.33 8.03
N MET A 271 -23.31 8.86 7.35
CA MET A 271 -23.34 8.86 5.88
C MET A 271 -22.34 9.88 5.31
N THR A 272 -22.63 11.16 5.47
CA THR A 272 -21.82 12.26 4.91
C THR A 272 -21.23 13.17 5.97
N LYS A 273 -22.04 13.57 6.95
CA LYS A 273 -21.65 14.47 8.04
C LYS A 273 -22.00 13.84 9.39
N LEU A 274 -21.14 14.07 10.36
CA LEU A 274 -21.39 13.69 11.74
C LEU A 274 -22.46 14.63 12.34
N PRO A 275 -23.60 14.11 12.83
CA PRO A 275 -24.65 14.96 13.37
C PRO A 275 -24.18 15.80 14.54
N LYS A 276 -24.27 17.13 14.41
CA LYS A 276 -23.85 18.06 15.46
C LYS A 276 -24.67 17.92 16.73
N GLU A 277 -25.97 17.58 16.58
CA GLU A 277 -26.92 17.38 17.66
C GLU A 277 -26.60 16.21 18.59
N LEU A 278 -25.72 15.31 18.13
CA LEU A 278 -25.27 14.15 18.91
C LEU A 278 -23.98 14.40 19.70
N ASP A 279 -23.38 15.58 19.57
CA ASP A 279 -22.18 16.04 20.31
C ASP A 279 -20.95 15.13 20.22
N PHE A 280 -20.90 14.22 19.24
CA PHE A 280 -19.74 13.31 19.06
C PHE A 280 -18.44 14.02 18.75
N HIS A 281 -18.48 15.24 18.18
CA HIS A 281 -17.29 16.05 17.89
C HIS A 281 -16.38 16.24 19.10
N LYS A 282 -16.97 16.29 20.32
CA LYS A 282 -16.24 16.47 21.59
C LYS A 282 -15.46 15.23 22.02
N ILE A 283 -15.87 14.06 21.57
CA ILE A 283 -15.29 12.78 21.99
C ILE A 283 -14.64 12.01 20.85
N VAL A 284 -14.42 12.64 19.69
CA VAL A 284 -13.59 12.06 18.63
C VAL A 284 -12.17 11.84 19.17
N ASP A 285 -11.62 10.66 18.93
CA ASP A 285 -10.25 10.31 19.28
C ASP A 285 -9.33 10.57 18.10
N TYR A 286 -8.84 11.80 18.00
CA TYR A 286 -7.94 12.22 16.94
C TYR A 286 -6.58 11.51 17.01
N ASP A 287 -6.09 11.19 18.21
CA ASP A 287 -4.81 10.51 18.38
C ASP A 287 -4.86 9.08 17.86
N VAL A 288 -5.85 8.32 18.28
CA VAL A 288 -6.08 6.97 17.76
C VAL A 288 -6.41 7.00 16.26
N GLN A 289 -7.13 8.01 15.79
CA GLN A 289 -7.46 8.16 14.38
C GLN A 289 -6.20 8.44 13.56
N PHE A 290 -5.31 9.33 14.01
CA PHE A 290 -4.04 9.65 13.38
C PHE A 290 -3.11 8.43 13.34
N GLU A 291 -2.93 7.78 14.50
CA GLU A 291 -2.09 6.58 14.60
C GLU A 291 -2.54 5.51 13.58
N LYS A 292 -3.81 5.14 13.58
CA LYS A 292 -4.33 4.07 12.72
C LYS A 292 -4.43 4.44 11.24
N SER A 293 -4.71 5.71 10.89
CA SER A 293 -4.94 6.09 9.50
C SER A 293 -3.69 6.56 8.77
N PHE A 294 -2.65 6.94 9.50
CA PHE A 294 -1.43 7.51 8.93
C PHE A 294 -0.15 6.84 9.45
N VAL A 295 0.06 6.79 10.78
CA VAL A 295 1.33 6.33 11.35
C VAL A 295 1.53 4.83 11.18
N GLU A 296 0.57 3.99 11.58
CA GLU A 296 0.68 2.53 11.45
C GLU A 296 0.94 2.09 10.00
N PRO A 297 0.20 2.61 8.98
CA PRO A 297 0.48 2.30 7.58
C PRO A 297 1.89 2.67 7.11
N LEU A 298 2.42 3.83 7.55
CA LEU A 298 3.80 4.22 7.26
C LEU A 298 4.81 3.35 8.00
N ASN A 299 4.59 3.10 9.28
CA ASN A 299 5.49 2.30 10.11
C ASN A 299 5.68 0.88 9.56
N PHE A 300 4.65 0.30 8.94
CA PHE A 300 4.76 -0.99 8.25
C PHE A 300 5.80 -0.98 7.13
N ILE A 301 5.96 0.16 6.45
CA ILE A 301 6.96 0.34 5.39
C ILE A 301 8.33 0.64 6.00
N LEU A 302 8.38 1.53 6.99
CA LEU A 302 9.61 2.00 7.64
C LEU A 302 10.38 0.87 8.32
N THR A 303 9.67 -0.09 8.93
CA THR A 303 10.29 -1.27 9.53
C THR A 303 11.09 -2.12 8.52
N LYS A 304 10.82 -2.01 7.21
CA LYS A 304 11.57 -2.73 6.16
C LYS A 304 12.89 -2.07 5.79
N ILE A 305 13.05 -0.80 6.14
CA ILE A 305 14.27 -0.02 5.92
C ILE A 305 14.95 0.39 7.22
N ASN A 306 14.53 -0.19 8.36
CA ASN A 306 15.05 0.07 9.70
C ASN A 306 14.93 1.55 10.16
N TRP A 307 13.92 2.26 9.66
CA TRP A 307 13.56 3.59 10.15
C TRP A 307 12.47 3.52 11.21
N LEU A 308 12.45 4.48 12.12
CA LEU A 308 11.50 4.57 13.22
C LEU A 308 10.69 5.86 13.17
N VAL A 309 9.41 5.76 13.50
CA VAL A 309 8.57 6.94 13.71
C VAL A 309 8.83 7.46 15.12
N ASP A 310 9.26 8.71 15.22
CA ASP A 310 9.32 9.41 16.51
C ASP A 310 7.89 9.72 17.01
N ARG A 311 7.50 9.03 18.09
CA ARG A 311 6.20 9.17 18.74
C ARG A 311 6.23 10.10 19.95
N SER A 312 7.28 10.86 20.14
CA SER A 312 7.43 11.80 21.28
C SER A 312 6.34 12.89 21.30
N TYR A 313 5.63 13.08 20.19
CA TYR A 313 4.47 13.98 20.11
C TYR A 313 3.29 13.62 21.03
N GLY A 314 3.26 12.39 21.62
CA GLY A 314 2.22 11.95 22.55
C GLY A 314 2.56 12.20 24.02
N THR A 315 3.78 12.61 24.34
CA THR A 315 4.33 12.67 25.70
C THR A 315 4.86 14.06 26.12
N GLN A 316 4.55 15.12 25.39
CA GLN A 316 4.79 16.47 25.93
C GLN A 316 3.65 16.88 26.90
N GLY A 317 3.54 16.18 28.02
CA GLY A 317 3.28 16.83 29.29
C GLY A 317 4.54 17.60 29.62
N THR A 318 4.47 18.93 29.63
CA THR A 318 5.58 19.75 30.12
C THR A 318 5.84 19.36 31.56
N LEU A 319 7.11 19.45 32.02
CA LEU A 319 7.43 19.26 33.44
C LEU A 319 6.56 20.14 34.36
N GLU A 320 5.97 21.22 33.84
CA GLU A 320 5.00 22.08 34.49
C GLU A 320 3.64 21.40 34.78
N ASP A 321 3.20 20.42 33.98
CA ASP A 321 1.97 19.66 34.24
C ASP A 321 2.16 18.61 35.34
N PHE A 322 3.39 18.37 35.79
CA PHE A 322 3.71 17.47 36.90
C PHE A 322 3.75 18.21 38.29
N PHE A 323 3.75 19.54 38.27
CA PHE A 323 3.90 20.37 39.50
C PHE A 323 2.65 21.23 39.79
N ASN A 324 1.54 21.05 39.05
CA ASN A 324 0.24 21.67 39.36
C ASN A 324 -0.79 20.58 39.79
#